data_f52cb96b53161347f10632cbdb7230b2
#
_entry.id   f52cb96b53161347f10632cbdb7230b2
#
_cell.length_a   1.000
_cell.length_b   1.000
_cell.length_c   1.000
_cell.angle_alpha   90.00
_cell.angle_beta   90.00
_cell.angle_gamma   90.00
#
_symmetry.space_group_name_H-M   'P 1'
#
loop_
_entity.id
_entity.type
_entity.pdbx_description
1 polymer ?
#
loop_
_entity_poly.entity_id
_entity_poly.type
_entity_poly.pdbx_seq_one_letter_code
_entity_poly.pdbx_strand_id
1 'polypeptide(L)'
;GSGGSGNQSGGVGGAGGNAGLLIGNGGVGGQGGIGGITAGKGGAGGAGALVIGNGGDGGDGGNSFQANGGDGGTGGNAGLFGGGGTGGAGGGSGSGGGPVGKGGNGGNGGNAQLVGNGGSGGNAGPGVPPGVPGAGGTGGLLFGATGVNGA
;
A
#
# COMPACT_ATOMS: atom_id res chain seq x y z
N GLY A 1 -11.14 1.85 -6.59
CA GLY A 1 -11.82 0.56 -6.66
C GLY A 1 -10.81 -0.59 -6.68
N SER A 2 -11.21 -1.78 -6.26
CA SER A 2 -10.35 -2.98 -6.29
C SER A 2 -10.13 -3.47 -7.73
N GLY A 3 -8.98 -4.09 -7.97
CA GLY A 3 -8.65 -4.76 -9.22
C GLY A 3 -9.50 -6.02 -9.42
N GLY A 4 -9.91 -6.28 -10.65
CA GLY A 4 -10.65 -7.51 -11.00
C GLY A 4 -9.78 -8.76 -10.95
N SER A 5 -10.37 -9.90 -10.61
CA SER A 5 -9.68 -11.19 -10.67
C SER A 5 -9.55 -11.67 -12.12
N GLY A 6 -8.48 -12.39 -12.45
CA GLY A 6 -8.27 -12.92 -13.81
C GLY A 6 -7.58 -14.29 -13.81
N ASN A 7 -7.87 -15.11 -14.82
CA ASN A 7 -7.28 -16.45 -14.94
C ASN A 7 -5.76 -16.43 -15.18
N GLN A 8 -5.24 -15.36 -15.78
CA GLN A 8 -3.80 -15.16 -15.96
C GLN A 8 -3.28 -14.06 -15.05
N SER A 9 -3.81 -12.84 -15.19
CA SER A 9 -3.35 -11.69 -14.42
C SER A 9 -4.50 -11.05 -13.65
N GLY A 10 -4.28 -10.75 -12.38
CA GLY A 10 -5.16 -9.91 -11.57
C GLY A 10 -5.03 -8.44 -11.98
N GLY A 11 -6.14 -7.70 -11.96
CA GLY A 11 -6.17 -6.28 -12.24
C GLY A 11 -5.51 -5.45 -11.12
N VAL A 12 -4.93 -4.33 -11.46
CA VAL A 12 -4.36 -3.38 -10.49
C VAL A 12 -5.48 -2.66 -9.74
N GLY A 13 -5.33 -2.48 -8.44
CA GLY A 13 -6.23 -1.66 -7.62
C GLY A 13 -6.15 -0.18 -8.03
N GLY A 14 -7.28 0.49 -8.04
CA GLY A 14 -7.32 1.93 -8.36
C GLY A 14 -6.67 2.77 -7.25
N ALA A 15 -5.99 3.85 -7.62
CA ALA A 15 -5.46 4.79 -6.64
C ALA A 15 -6.60 5.48 -5.86
N GLY A 16 -6.33 5.82 -4.61
CA GLY A 16 -7.19 6.69 -3.80
C GLY A 16 -7.17 8.12 -4.33
N GLY A 17 -8.28 8.82 -4.22
CA GLY A 17 -8.38 10.22 -4.61
C GLY A 17 -7.61 11.13 -3.64
N ASN A 18 -6.94 12.14 -4.17
CA ASN A 18 -6.33 13.18 -3.34
C ASN A 18 -7.41 14.07 -2.73
N ALA A 19 -7.16 14.54 -1.51
CA ALA A 19 -8.03 15.52 -0.86
C ALA A 19 -7.94 16.90 -1.53
N GLY A 20 -8.89 17.76 -1.18
CA GLY A 20 -8.92 19.15 -1.64
C GLY A 20 -7.81 20.01 -1.02
N LEU A 21 -7.92 21.34 -1.16
CA LEU A 21 -6.82 22.25 -0.84
C LEU A 21 -6.59 22.47 0.66
N LEU A 22 -7.64 22.67 1.44
CA LEU A 22 -7.50 23.14 2.83
C LEU A 22 -7.65 22.02 3.86
N ILE A 23 -8.75 21.29 3.82
CA ILE A 23 -9.08 20.25 4.81
C ILE A 23 -9.63 19.03 4.09
N GLY A 24 -9.14 17.86 4.45
CA GLY A 24 -9.65 16.58 3.94
C GLY A 24 -8.60 15.48 3.96
N ASN A 25 -9.04 14.26 4.09
CA ASN A 25 -8.16 13.10 4.05
C ASN A 25 -8.05 12.53 2.63
N GLY A 26 -6.91 12.00 2.28
CA GLY A 26 -6.72 11.23 1.05
C GLY A 26 -7.57 9.95 1.06
N GLY A 27 -8.03 9.55 -0.10
CA GLY A 27 -8.77 8.30 -0.27
C GLY A 27 -7.87 7.07 -0.17
N VAL A 28 -8.45 5.95 0.24
CA VAL A 28 -7.74 4.66 0.32
C VAL A 28 -7.54 4.08 -1.08
N GLY A 29 -6.38 3.50 -1.35
CA GLY A 29 -6.09 2.73 -2.55
C GLY A 29 -6.89 1.43 -2.61
N GLY A 30 -7.27 1.01 -3.80
CA GLY A 30 -7.98 -0.25 -4.01
C GLY A 30 -7.05 -1.46 -3.91
N GLN A 31 -7.60 -2.60 -3.51
CA GLN A 31 -6.84 -3.86 -3.49
C GLN A 31 -6.52 -4.35 -4.91
N GLY A 32 -5.40 -5.01 -5.08
CA GLY A 32 -5.05 -5.74 -6.29
C GLY A 32 -5.90 -7.00 -6.47
N GLY A 33 -6.22 -7.31 -7.71
CA GLY A 33 -7.01 -8.50 -8.06
C GLY A 33 -6.21 -9.80 -7.92
N ILE A 34 -6.93 -10.89 -7.66
CA ILE A 34 -6.35 -12.23 -7.65
C ILE A 34 -6.02 -12.65 -9.08
N GLY A 35 -4.83 -13.24 -9.28
CA GLY A 35 -4.40 -13.75 -10.58
C GLY A 35 -4.14 -15.25 -10.57
N GLY A 36 -4.44 -15.92 -11.69
CA GLY A 36 -4.06 -17.31 -11.88
C GLY A 36 -2.54 -17.48 -11.94
N ILE A 37 -1.85 -16.63 -12.67
CA ILE A 37 -0.39 -16.64 -12.82
C ILE A 37 0.25 -15.48 -12.05
N THR A 38 -0.17 -14.22 -12.31
CA THR A 38 0.36 -13.04 -11.62
C THR A 38 -0.77 -12.26 -10.97
N ALA A 39 -0.57 -11.84 -9.74
CA ALA A 39 -1.55 -11.02 -9.03
C ALA A 39 -1.44 -9.54 -9.37
N GLY A 40 -2.53 -8.82 -9.19
CA GLY A 40 -2.57 -7.37 -9.35
C GLY A 40 -1.91 -6.64 -8.19
N LYS A 41 -1.33 -5.48 -8.46
CA LYS A 41 -0.78 -4.60 -7.42
C LYS A 41 -1.91 -3.86 -6.71
N GLY A 42 -1.72 -3.54 -5.43
CA GLY A 42 -2.57 -2.61 -4.70
C GLY A 42 -2.40 -1.18 -5.22
N GLY A 43 -3.47 -0.40 -5.17
CA GLY A 43 -3.46 1.01 -5.54
C GLY A 43 -2.81 1.87 -4.44
N ALA A 44 -2.18 2.97 -4.84
CA ALA A 44 -1.64 3.93 -3.87
C ALA A 44 -2.77 4.67 -3.12
N GLY A 45 -2.55 5.02 -1.87
CA GLY A 45 -3.40 5.95 -1.13
C GLY A 45 -3.26 7.38 -1.66
N GLY A 46 -4.33 8.15 -1.58
CA GLY A 46 -4.35 9.55 -1.99
C GLY A 46 -3.68 10.47 -0.97
N ALA A 47 -3.18 11.61 -1.42
CA ALA A 47 -2.63 12.61 -0.52
C ALA A 47 -3.71 13.32 0.29
N GLY A 48 -3.42 13.66 1.55
CA GLY A 48 -4.23 14.55 2.38
C GLY A 48 -4.22 15.99 1.84
N ALA A 49 -5.18 16.80 2.30
CA ALA A 49 -5.22 18.21 1.95
C ALA A 49 -3.96 18.95 2.44
N LEU A 50 -3.64 20.06 1.76
CA LEU A 50 -2.39 20.78 1.98
C LEU A 50 -2.22 21.24 3.43
N VAL A 51 -3.29 21.72 4.08
CA VAL A 51 -3.20 22.28 5.44
C VAL A 51 -3.50 21.21 6.49
N ILE A 52 -4.71 20.67 6.49
CA ILE A 52 -5.13 19.67 7.48
C ILE A 52 -5.67 18.45 6.74
N GLY A 53 -4.94 17.33 6.81
CA GLY A 53 -5.40 16.10 6.21
C GLY A 53 -4.42 14.95 6.38
N ASN A 54 -4.96 13.78 6.62
CA ASN A 54 -4.16 12.55 6.63
C ASN A 54 -4.04 12.01 5.21
N GLY A 55 -2.91 11.38 4.91
CA GLY A 55 -2.79 10.55 3.72
C GLY A 55 -3.70 9.32 3.80
N GLY A 56 -4.20 8.87 2.66
CA GLY A 56 -4.97 7.64 2.57
C GLY A 56 -4.07 6.40 2.59
N ASP A 57 -4.59 5.27 3.06
CA ASP A 57 -3.83 4.02 3.08
C ASP A 57 -3.66 3.44 1.66
N GLY A 58 -2.55 2.75 1.42
CA GLY A 58 -2.35 1.95 0.22
C GLY A 58 -3.19 0.68 0.25
N GLY A 59 -3.64 0.22 -0.91
CA GLY A 59 -4.36 -1.05 -1.04
C GLY A 59 -3.40 -2.24 -0.99
N ASP A 60 -3.90 -3.39 -0.52
CA ASP A 60 -3.11 -4.62 -0.50
C ASP A 60 -2.89 -5.18 -1.91
N GLY A 61 -1.79 -5.87 -2.12
CA GLY A 61 -1.54 -6.66 -3.32
C GLY A 61 -2.41 -7.90 -3.37
N GLY A 62 -2.80 -8.30 -4.57
CA GLY A 62 -3.58 -9.53 -4.79
C GLY A 62 -2.75 -10.80 -4.57
N ASN A 63 -3.43 -11.91 -4.33
CA ASN A 63 -2.78 -13.23 -4.27
C ASN A 63 -2.70 -13.87 -5.64
N SER A 64 -1.69 -14.73 -5.86
CA SER A 64 -1.56 -15.54 -7.06
C SER A 64 -1.65 -17.03 -6.74
N PHE A 65 -2.19 -17.81 -7.69
CA PHE A 65 -2.28 -19.28 -7.53
C PHE A 65 -1.01 -20.01 -7.97
N GLN A 66 -0.27 -19.47 -8.96
CA GLN A 66 0.84 -20.20 -9.59
C GLN A 66 2.18 -19.47 -9.54
N ALA A 67 2.21 -18.14 -9.51
CA ALA A 67 3.47 -17.39 -9.54
C ALA A 67 3.48 -16.23 -8.54
N ASN A 68 3.82 -15.02 -8.96
CA ASN A 68 4.14 -13.95 -8.04
C ASN A 68 2.91 -13.27 -7.44
N GLY A 69 2.92 -13.05 -6.14
CA GLY A 69 1.98 -12.17 -5.45
C GLY A 69 2.12 -10.71 -5.90
N GLY A 70 1.04 -9.94 -5.80
CA GLY A 70 1.03 -8.51 -6.13
C GLY A 70 1.69 -7.67 -5.04
N ASP A 71 2.37 -6.59 -5.42
CA ASP A 71 2.90 -5.63 -4.45
C ASP A 71 1.77 -4.84 -3.80
N GLY A 72 1.91 -4.48 -2.53
CA GLY A 72 1.03 -3.52 -1.86
C GLY A 72 1.25 -2.09 -2.37
N GLY A 73 0.20 -1.29 -2.34
CA GLY A 73 0.24 0.12 -2.70
C GLY A 73 0.91 0.99 -1.62
N THR A 74 1.49 2.10 -2.00
CA THR A 74 2.08 3.06 -1.03
C THR A 74 0.99 3.83 -0.30
N GLY A 75 1.23 4.18 0.96
CA GLY A 75 0.40 5.15 1.68
C GLY A 75 0.57 6.57 1.11
N GLY A 76 -0.48 7.37 1.19
CA GLY A 76 -0.47 8.77 0.77
C GLY A 76 0.22 9.68 1.80
N ASN A 77 0.80 10.78 1.33
CA ASN A 77 1.39 11.78 2.21
C ASN A 77 0.31 12.62 2.91
N ALA A 78 0.60 13.08 4.12
CA ALA A 78 -0.25 14.03 4.83
C ALA A 78 -0.04 15.47 4.35
N GLY A 79 -0.93 16.37 4.79
CA GLY A 79 -0.73 17.81 4.73
C GLY A 79 0.23 18.32 5.81
N LEU A 80 0.23 19.65 6.06
CA LEU A 80 1.05 20.25 7.11
C LEU A 80 0.71 19.66 8.49
N PHE A 81 -0.57 19.44 8.75
CA PHE A 81 -1.10 18.82 9.97
C PHE A 81 -1.85 17.55 9.61
N GLY A 82 -1.28 16.40 9.94
CA GLY A 82 -1.88 15.08 9.70
C GLY A 82 -0.85 13.98 9.62
N GLY A 83 -1.29 12.74 9.73
CA GLY A 83 -0.45 11.54 9.60
C GLY A 83 -0.39 11.02 8.17
N GLY A 84 0.75 10.44 7.79
CA GLY A 84 0.87 9.68 6.55
C GLY A 84 0.01 8.41 6.60
N GLY A 85 -0.52 8.01 5.44
CA GLY A 85 -1.25 6.75 5.30
C GLY A 85 -0.34 5.52 5.38
N THR A 86 -0.87 4.39 5.77
CA THR A 86 -0.11 3.14 5.83
C THR A 86 0.13 2.57 4.43
N GLY A 87 1.21 1.82 4.24
CA GLY A 87 1.42 1.02 3.04
C GLY A 87 0.57 -0.24 3.08
N GLY A 88 0.07 -0.69 1.93
CA GLY A 88 -0.65 -1.94 1.79
C GLY A 88 0.26 -3.16 1.91
N ALA A 89 -0.26 -4.28 2.36
CA ALA A 89 0.50 -5.54 2.43
C ALA A 89 0.76 -6.12 1.03
N GLY A 90 1.85 -6.84 0.88
CA GLY A 90 2.11 -7.65 -0.32
C GLY A 90 1.24 -8.89 -0.34
N GLY A 91 0.78 -9.29 -1.52
CA GLY A 91 0.00 -10.51 -1.71
C GLY A 91 0.85 -11.78 -1.70
N GLY A 92 0.23 -12.89 -1.35
CA GLY A 92 0.88 -14.20 -1.34
C GLY A 92 1.03 -14.81 -2.73
N SER A 93 2.00 -15.71 -2.87
CA SER A 93 2.20 -16.52 -4.07
C SER A 93 1.89 -17.98 -3.81
N GLY A 94 1.50 -18.73 -4.85
CA GLY A 94 1.33 -20.18 -4.82
C GLY A 94 0.15 -20.70 -3.99
N SER A 95 -0.91 -19.91 -3.81
CA SER A 95 -2.07 -20.27 -2.97
C SER A 95 -2.84 -21.51 -3.47
N GLY A 96 -2.61 -21.96 -4.71
CA GLY A 96 -3.29 -23.08 -5.35
C GLY A 96 -2.50 -24.39 -5.42
N GLY A 97 -1.35 -24.53 -4.70
CA GLY A 97 -0.52 -25.73 -4.75
C GLY A 97 0.33 -25.86 -6.02
N GLY A 98 0.41 -24.81 -6.84
CA GLY A 98 1.32 -24.70 -7.98
C GLY A 98 2.74 -24.32 -7.58
N PRO A 99 3.63 -24.09 -8.57
CA PRO A 99 5.00 -23.64 -8.31
C PRO A 99 4.98 -22.33 -7.53
N VAL A 100 5.74 -22.30 -6.45
CA VAL A 100 5.78 -21.15 -5.53
C VAL A 100 6.59 -20.05 -6.15
N GLY A 101 5.96 -18.90 -6.40
CA GLY A 101 6.62 -17.68 -6.86
C GLY A 101 7.03 -16.75 -5.71
N LYS A 102 7.58 -15.60 -6.06
CA LYS A 102 7.94 -14.55 -5.11
C LYS A 102 6.69 -13.95 -4.47
N GLY A 103 6.70 -13.76 -3.15
CA GLY A 103 5.69 -12.96 -2.46
C GLY A 103 5.74 -11.49 -2.92
N GLY A 104 4.60 -10.83 -2.91
CA GLY A 104 4.53 -9.39 -3.21
C GLY A 104 5.25 -8.55 -2.15
N ASN A 105 5.84 -7.44 -2.55
CA ASN A 105 6.46 -6.51 -1.60
C ASN A 105 5.39 -5.71 -0.87
N GLY A 106 5.62 -5.37 0.40
CA GLY A 106 4.80 -4.40 1.13
C GLY A 106 5.00 -2.99 0.57
N GLY A 107 3.94 -2.19 0.57
CA GLY A 107 3.99 -0.79 0.18
C GLY A 107 4.63 0.09 1.26
N ASN A 108 5.29 1.16 0.87
CA ASN A 108 5.84 2.11 1.84
C ASN A 108 4.74 2.94 2.49
N GLY A 109 4.93 3.31 3.76
CA GLY A 109 4.07 4.30 4.44
C GLY A 109 4.26 5.71 3.88
N GLY A 110 3.22 6.53 3.97
CA GLY A 110 3.24 7.93 3.58
C GLY A 110 3.92 8.82 4.62
N ASN A 111 4.41 9.97 4.20
CA ASN A 111 5.12 10.91 5.07
C ASN A 111 4.15 11.92 5.70
N ALA A 112 4.43 12.34 6.94
CA ALA A 112 3.90 13.56 7.52
C ALA A 112 4.81 14.75 7.15
N GLN A 113 4.26 15.98 7.16
CA GLN A 113 5.06 17.16 6.78
C GLN A 113 5.56 17.96 8.00
N LEU A 114 4.69 18.63 8.72
CA LEU A 114 5.07 19.49 9.84
C LEU A 114 4.73 18.85 11.19
N VAL A 115 3.49 18.46 11.38
CA VAL A 115 2.99 17.80 12.60
C VAL A 115 2.18 16.58 12.24
N GLY A 116 2.62 15.43 12.71
CA GLY A 116 1.94 14.14 12.52
C GLY A 116 2.91 12.98 12.40
N ASN A 117 2.42 11.79 12.55
CA ASN A 117 3.24 10.58 12.43
C ASN A 117 3.34 10.14 10.97
N GLY A 118 4.49 9.59 10.58
CA GLY A 118 4.62 8.85 9.33
C GLY A 118 3.77 7.59 9.37
N GLY A 119 3.24 7.18 8.22
CA GLY A 119 2.50 5.94 8.08
C GLY A 119 3.40 4.70 8.20
N SER A 120 2.88 3.60 8.70
CA SER A 120 3.62 2.33 8.73
C SER A 120 3.81 1.76 7.33
N GLY A 121 4.90 1.03 7.11
CA GLY A 121 5.07 0.20 5.91
C GLY A 121 4.18 -1.03 5.96
N GLY A 122 3.78 -1.54 4.78
CA GLY A 122 3.02 -2.77 4.64
C GLY A 122 3.89 -4.02 4.82
N ASN A 123 3.28 -5.09 5.28
CA ASN A 123 3.98 -6.38 5.45
C ASN A 123 4.33 -7.01 4.10
N ALA A 124 5.40 -7.81 4.09
CA ALA A 124 5.74 -8.63 2.94
C ALA A 124 4.71 -9.74 2.71
N GLY A 125 4.42 -10.02 1.45
CA GLY A 125 3.62 -11.19 1.07
C GLY A 125 4.40 -12.50 1.22
N PRO A 126 3.75 -13.59 1.64
CA PRO A 126 4.39 -14.91 1.69
C PRO A 126 4.69 -15.43 0.29
N GLY A 127 5.82 -16.14 0.15
CA GLY A 127 6.27 -16.73 -1.12
C GLY A 127 7.67 -17.30 -1.00
N VAL A 128 8.21 -17.82 -2.10
CA VAL A 128 9.60 -18.30 -2.16
C VAL A 128 10.30 -17.66 -3.36
N PRO A 129 11.15 -16.64 -3.11
CA PRO A 129 11.38 -15.99 -1.82
C PRO A 129 10.18 -15.14 -1.36
N PRO A 130 10.08 -14.79 -0.08
CA PRO A 130 9.06 -13.85 0.38
C PRO A 130 9.28 -12.47 -0.24
N GLY A 131 8.25 -11.63 -0.17
CA GLY A 131 8.36 -10.23 -0.54
C GLY A 131 9.33 -9.45 0.36
N VAL A 132 9.52 -8.18 0.06
CA VAL A 132 10.27 -7.25 0.91
C VAL A 132 9.25 -6.40 1.68
N PRO A 133 9.40 -6.23 3.01
CA PRO A 133 8.54 -5.32 3.76
C PRO A 133 8.65 -3.87 3.27
N GLY A 134 7.57 -3.14 3.37
CA GLY A 134 7.56 -1.71 3.09
C GLY A 134 8.25 -0.90 4.19
N ALA A 135 8.89 0.19 3.83
CA ALA A 135 9.46 1.13 4.79
C ALA A 135 8.37 1.99 5.43
N GLY A 136 8.56 2.35 6.71
CA GLY A 136 7.73 3.37 7.35
C GLY A 136 8.01 4.77 6.78
N GLY A 137 6.98 5.61 6.75
CA GLY A 137 7.10 7.00 6.33
C GLY A 137 7.75 7.89 7.40
N THR A 138 8.26 9.05 7.00
CA THR A 138 8.86 10.02 7.93
C THR A 138 7.80 10.72 8.77
N GLY A 139 8.14 10.96 10.04
CA GLY A 139 7.34 11.83 10.92
C GLY A 139 7.50 13.32 10.56
N GLY A 140 6.61 14.12 11.11
CA GLY A 140 6.60 15.57 10.88
C GLY A 140 7.86 16.26 11.41
N LEU A 141 8.25 17.33 10.74
CA LEU A 141 9.48 18.09 11.04
C LEU A 141 9.47 18.70 12.45
N LEU A 142 8.31 19.15 12.92
CA LEU A 142 8.17 19.77 14.24
C LEU A 142 7.75 18.75 15.30
N PHE A 143 6.80 17.89 14.97
CA PHE A 143 6.25 16.88 15.88
C PHE A 143 5.76 15.66 15.13
N GLY A 144 6.20 14.50 15.54
CA GLY A 144 5.73 13.22 15.00
C GLY A 144 6.79 12.14 14.99
N ALA A 145 6.36 10.90 15.10
CA ALA A 145 7.23 9.74 15.00
C ALA A 145 7.31 9.25 13.55
N THR A 146 8.43 8.62 13.18
CA THR A 146 8.51 7.84 11.94
C THR A 146 7.60 6.62 12.02
N GLY A 147 7.00 6.23 10.92
CA GLY A 147 6.25 4.99 10.83
C GLY A 147 7.18 3.78 11.02
N VAL A 148 6.62 2.68 11.50
CA VAL A 148 7.36 1.41 11.59
C VAL A 148 7.45 0.74 10.23
N ASN A 149 8.51 -0.01 9.97
CA ASN A 149 8.59 -0.85 8.78
C ASN A 149 7.60 -2.01 8.89
N GLY A 150 7.16 -2.53 7.75
CA GLY A 150 6.40 -3.78 7.71
C GLY A 150 7.22 -4.99 8.23
N ALA A 151 6.55 -6.10 8.39
CA ALA A 151 7.15 -7.38 8.75
C ALA A 151 7.41 -8.26 7.51
#